data_b80dc9ab1a5c542e6e9408ec7460830b
#
_entry.id   b80dc9ab1a5c542e6e9408ec7460830b
#
_cell.length_a   1.000
_cell.length_b   1.000
_cell.length_c   1.000
_cell.angle_alpha   90.00
_cell.angle_beta   90.00
_cell.angle_gamma   90.00
#
_symmetry.space_group_name_H-M   'P 1'
#
loop_
_entity.id
_entity.type
_entity.pdbx_description
1 polymer ?
#
loop_
_entity_poly.entity_id
_entity_poly.type
_entity_poly.pdbx_seq_one_letter_code
_entity_poly.pdbx_strand_id
1 'polypeptide(L)'
;MRRLLAVLALLTSVAVPAAVLPAGAQSATRAPYAGPTPDIGCDKGSMPEKVQGEAPKADYDSGRAAKGYYCNAREISHYGASGGYRVERYADNSGHECAFWDSTLLFPTNVPDQGTEGPGVYVMDMHDPAHPVHTDTLRTPAMMSPHESLRLNQKRGLLVADMGYPTANPGFVDVYSVKQDCRHPVLESSTPMGILGHEGGFAPDGNTFYVASLYFHSLTAVDLSNPQAPKILWASFAYQPHGVSISADGNRLYMAEAGFQSSDFSGLTILDVSQIQKRVLNPTVPVVSRLTWKQVSTPQNATPFTRNGHKYLLETDEFGSGANIGAARIIDIQNEKKPFVVSNMRLAVNKGGQTNDPGDDQPFQGYQAHYCDLPSRVDPYIVACSFIMSGLRVFDIRDVAHPKEIAYFNKPLMPGAGSTPTKAGSFAMSAPAYDEKTHDIWFTDGNTGFYVVRLTPHSGAAKFA
;
A
#
# COMPACT_ATOMS: atom_id res chain seq x y z
N MET A 1 -11.17 -15.33 73.25
CA MET A 1 -10.12 -14.32 73.00
C MET A 1 -9.31 -14.77 71.79
N ARG A 2 -9.62 -14.24 70.61
CA ARG A 2 -8.80 -14.37 69.39
C ARG A 2 -8.56 -12.96 68.85
N ARG A 3 -7.31 -12.52 68.85
CA ARG A 3 -6.92 -11.21 68.27
C ARG A 3 -6.79 -11.37 66.77
N LEU A 4 -7.53 -10.58 66.01
CA LEU A 4 -7.32 -10.34 64.58
C LEU A 4 -6.22 -9.31 64.43
N LEU A 5 -5.16 -9.69 63.71
CA LEU A 5 -4.14 -8.76 63.20
C LEU A 5 -4.62 -8.26 61.84
N ALA A 6 -4.89 -6.99 61.72
CA ALA A 6 -5.09 -6.29 60.43
C ALA A 6 -3.74 -5.91 59.83
N VAL A 7 -3.42 -6.46 58.66
CA VAL A 7 -2.28 -6.03 57.86
C VAL A 7 -2.72 -4.90 56.97
N LEU A 8 -2.24 -3.72 57.23
CA LEU A 8 -2.45 -2.50 56.38
C LEU A 8 -1.46 -2.54 55.24
N ALA A 9 -1.91 -2.84 54.00
CA ALA A 9 -1.11 -2.72 52.82
C ALA A 9 -1.09 -1.26 52.38
N LEU A 10 0.06 -0.58 52.48
CA LEU A 10 0.30 0.72 51.85
C LEU A 10 0.48 0.51 50.35
N LEU A 11 -0.49 0.92 49.57
CA LEU A 11 -0.38 1.12 48.14
C LEU A 11 0.31 2.46 47.90
N THR A 12 1.58 2.46 47.61
CA THR A 12 2.30 3.63 47.08
C THR A 12 1.93 3.76 45.60
N SER A 13 1.06 4.72 45.30
CA SER A 13 0.76 5.15 43.92
C SER A 13 2.01 5.87 43.36
N VAL A 14 2.71 5.20 42.48
CA VAL A 14 3.73 5.84 41.62
C VAL A 14 2.97 6.67 40.57
N ALA A 15 2.94 7.97 40.77
CA ALA A 15 2.45 8.89 39.77
C ALA A 15 3.44 8.89 38.60
N VAL A 16 3.06 8.25 37.50
CA VAL A 16 3.73 8.39 36.22
C VAL A 16 3.44 9.80 35.70
N PRO A 17 4.45 10.65 35.43
CA PRO A 17 4.18 11.96 34.88
C PRO A 17 3.54 11.77 33.49
N ALA A 18 2.33 12.27 33.30
CA ALA A 18 1.68 12.37 32.00
C ALA A 18 2.61 13.19 31.08
N ALA A 19 3.16 12.57 30.05
CA ALA A 19 3.88 13.27 29.03
C ALA A 19 2.90 14.25 28.37
N VAL A 20 3.13 15.54 28.60
CA VAL A 20 2.40 16.60 27.92
C VAL A 20 2.80 16.55 26.45
N LEU A 21 1.94 15.96 25.62
CA LEU A 21 2.10 15.97 24.17
C LEU A 21 2.04 17.45 23.72
N PRO A 22 2.99 17.92 22.92
CA PRO A 22 2.90 19.28 22.39
C PRO A 22 1.68 19.34 21.46
N ALA A 23 0.69 20.16 21.82
CA ALA A 23 -0.41 20.55 20.96
C ALA A 23 0.15 21.25 19.72
N GLY A 24 0.02 20.65 18.56
CA GLY A 24 0.54 21.25 17.33
C GLY A 24 0.29 20.44 16.08
N ALA A 25 -0.94 19.96 15.84
CA ALA A 25 -1.34 19.66 14.47
C ALA A 25 -1.52 20.99 13.73
N GLN A 26 -0.55 21.37 12.90
CA GLN A 26 -0.71 22.54 12.03
C GLN A 26 -1.51 22.13 10.81
N SER A 27 -2.73 22.68 10.68
CA SER A 27 -3.47 22.66 9.42
C SER A 27 -2.64 23.36 8.35
N ALA A 28 -2.44 22.69 7.20
CA ALA A 28 -1.75 23.28 6.06
C ALA A 28 -2.43 24.60 5.65
N THR A 29 -1.66 25.68 5.59
CA THR A 29 -2.17 27.03 5.29
C THR A 29 -2.46 27.24 3.81
N ARG A 30 -2.04 26.34 2.93
CA ARG A 30 -2.29 26.38 1.48
C ARG A 30 -3.17 25.19 1.09
N ALA A 31 -4.44 25.44 0.82
CA ALA A 31 -5.32 24.41 0.31
C ALA A 31 -4.86 24.03 -1.12
N PRO A 32 -4.43 22.79 -1.37
CA PRO A 32 -4.11 22.35 -2.72
C PRO A 32 -5.37 22.36 -3.59
N TYR A 33 -5.18 22.30 -4.90
CA TYR A 33 -6.28 22.19 -5.87
C TYR A 33 -7.22 21.03 -5.49
N ALA A 34 -8.49 21.35 -5.35
CA ALA A 34 -9.50 20.42 -4.85
C ALA A 34 -10.29 19.72 -5.98
N GLY A 35 -10.07 20.11 -7.24
CA GLY A 35 -10.74 19.56 -8.40
C GLY A 35 -10.11 18.23 -8.86
N PRO A 36 -10.69 17.60 -9.91
CA PRO A 36 -10.10 16.42 -10.53
C PRO A 36 -8.76 16.75 -11.18
N THR A 37 -7.83 15.80 -11.14
CA THR A 37 -6.53 15.92 -11.80
C THR A 37 -6.74 16.00 -13.32
N PRO A 38 -6.22 17.03 -14.01
CA PRO A 38 -6.37 17.15 -15.44
C PRO A 38 -5.79 15.94 -16.18
N ASP A 39 -6.45 15.45 -17.23
CA ASP A 39 -5.92 14.44 -18.15
C ASP A 39 -5.29 15.05 -19.39
N ILE A 40 -4.49 14.27 -20.11
CA ILE A 40 -3.84 14.67 -21.35
C ILE A 40 -4.63 14.25 -22.62
N GLY A 41 -5.78 13.60 -22.44
CA GLY A 41 -6.53 12.94 -23.52
C GLY A 41 -5.95 11.58 -23.91
N CYS A 42 -6.66 10.86 -24.75
CA CYS A 42 -6.38 9.48 -25.11
C CYS A 42 -5.92 9.33 -26.57
N ASP A 43 -5.03 8.36 -26.83
CA ASP A 43 -4.59 8.00 -28.17
C ASP A 43 -5.72 7.35 -29.02
N LYS A 44 -5.47 7.27 -30.32
CA LYS A 44 -6.36 6.59 -31.26
C LYS A 44 -6.27 5.07 -31.05
N GLY A 45 -7.26 4.47 -30.46
CA GLY A 45 -7.31 3.03 -30.14
C GLY A 45 -7.57 2.78 -28.67
N SER A 46 -7.59 3.84 -27.89
CA SER A 46 -8.10 3.83 -26.53
C SER A 46 -9.63 3.60 -26.50
N MET A 47 -10.13 3.09 -25.38
CA MET A 47 -11.56 2.95 -25.07
C MET A 47 -11.89 3.77 -23.82
N PRO A 48 -11.98 5.11 -23.94
CA PRO A 48 -12.09 5.96 -22.77
C PRO A 48 -13.43 5.83 -22.04
N GLU A 49 -13.39 6.14 -20.77
CA GLU A 49 -14.54 6.41 -19.93
C GLU A 49 -15.19 7.76 -20.29
N LYS A 50 -16.46 7.97 -19.93
CA LYS A 50 -17.17 9.23 -20.18
C LYS A 50 -16.92 10.27 -19.09
N VAL A 51 -16.82 9.81 -17.85
CA VAL A 51 -16.46 10.60 -16.68
C VAL A 51 -15.20 9.96 -16.10
N GLN A 52 -14.19 10.76 -15.80
CA GLN A 52 -12.93 10.28 -15.29
C GLN A 52 -13.11 9.42 -14.03
N GLY A 53 -12.75 8.14 -14.14
CA GLY A 53 -12.84 7.14 -13.08
C GLY A 53 -14.15 6.35 -13.01
N GLU A 54 -15.19 6.71 -13.76
CA GLU A 54 -16.52 6.10 -13.63
C GLU A 54 -16.71 4.90 -14.57
N ALA A 55 -17.28 3.81 -14.03
CA ALA A 55 -17.84 2.70 -14.77
C ALA A 55 -19.37 2.66 -14.53
N PRO A 56 -20.18 3.41 -15.32
CA PRO A 56 -21.58 3.63 -15.01
C PRO A 56 -22.43 2.37 -15.22
N LYS A 57 -23.54 2.24 -14.47
CA LYS A 57 -24.48 1.11 -14.57
C LYS A 57 -24.94 0.85 -16.01
N ALA A 58 -25.19 1.88 -16.78
CA ALA A 58 -25.62 1.75 -18.17
C ALA A 58 -24.60 0.98 -19.03
N ASP A 59 -23.31 1.08 -18.72
CA ASP A 59 -22.26 0.34 -19.43
C ASP A 59 -22.20 -1.13 -18.99
N TYR A 60 -22.57 -1.46 -17.75
CA TYR A 60 -22.78 -2.85 -17.31
C TYR A 60 -24.02 -3.45 -17.99
N ASP A 61 -25.13 -2.73 -17.96
CA ASP A 61 -26.40 -3.18 -18.54
C ASP A 61 -26.30 -3.44 -20.06
N SER A 62 -25.52 -2.63 -20.77
CA SER A 62 -25.31 -2.77 -22.22
C SER A 62 -24.17 -3.73 -22.60
N GLY A 63 -23.41 -4.25 -21.62
CA GLY A 63 -22.21 -5.04 -21.86
C GLY A 63 -20.99 -4.23 -22.33
N ARG A 64 -21.05 -2.89 -22.34
CA ARG A 64 -19.91 -2.03 -22.69
C ARG A 64 -18.75 -2.21 -21.70
N ALA A 65 -19.05 -2.33 -20.40
CA ALA A 65 -18.06 -2.47 -19.35
C ALA A 65 -17.18 -3.72 -19.54
N ALA A 66 -17.70 -4.81 -20.11
CA ALA A 66 -16.94 -6.04 -20.38
C ALA A 66 -15.74 -5.82 -21.32
N LYS A 67 -15.75 -4.75 -22.13
CA LYS A 67 -14.65 -4.39 -23.03
C LYS A 67 -13.53 -3.63 -22.31
N GLY A 68 -13.73 -3.26 -21.05
CA GLY A 68 -12.82 -2.44 -20.26
C GLY A 68 -12.80 -0.95 -20.66
N TYR A 69 -12.09 -0.16 -19.89
CA TYR A 69 -11.82 1.25 -20.11
C TYR A 69 -10.30 1.45 -20.06
N TYR A 70 -9.74 2.05 -21.09
CA TYR A 70 -8.31 2.31 -21.13
C TYR A 70 -7.98 3.53 -21.99
N CYS A 71 -6.96 4.25 -21.55
CA CYS A 71 -6.43 5.45 -22.17
C CYS A 71 -4.91 5.39 -22.12
N ASN A 72 -4.24 5.52 -23.26
CA ASN A 72 -2.77 5.52 -23.37
C ASN A 72 -2.10 4.30 -22.71
N ALA A 73 -2.84 3.21 -22.56
CA ALA A 73 -2.43 1.96 -21.93
C ALA A 73 -3.05 0.76 -22.66
N ARG A 74 -2.39 -0.39 -22.60
CA ARG A 74 -2.87 -1.65 -23.21
C ARG A 74 -2.57 -2.83 -22.32
N GLU A 75 -3.50 -3.76 -22.20
CA GLU A 75 -3.26 -5.07 -21.60
C GLU A 75 -2.25 -5.84 -22.46
N ILE A 76 -1.20 -6.33 -21.84
CA ILE A 76 -0.20 -7.21 -22.45
C ILE A 76 -0.49 -8.66 -22.07
N SER A 77 -0.79 -8.90 -20.79
CA SER A 77 -1.17 -10.20 -20.28
C SER A 77 -2.02 -10.09 -19.02
N HIS A 78 -2.67 -11.20 -18.72
CA HIS A 78 -3.50 -11.37 -17.54
C HIS A 78 -3.33 -12.78 -16.98
N TYR A 79 -3.33 -12.93 -15.64
CA TYR A 79 -3.22 -14.22 -14.97
C TYR A 79 -4.09 -14.29 -13.72
N GLY A 80 -4.78 -15.43 -13.54
CA GLY A 80 -5.59 -15.70 -12.35
C GLY A 80 -6.97 -15.04 -12.36
N ALA A 81 -7.65 -15.12 -11.22
CA ALA A 81 -9.03 -14.62 -11.04
C ALA A 81 -9.19 -13.76 -9.78
N SER A 82 -8.17 -13.64 -8.96
CA SER A 82 -8.14 -12.81 -7.75
C SER A 82 -6.72 -12.31 -7.51
N GLY A 83 -6.59 -11.20 -6.81
CA GLY A 83 -5.30 -10.60 -6.47
C GLY A 83 -5.37 -9.84 -5.16
N GLY A 84 -4.23 -9.60 -4.54
CA GLY A 84 -4.12 -8.93 -3.25
C GLY A 84 -3.66 -7.48 -3.36
N TYR A 85 -2.92 -7.05 -2.36
CA TYR A 85 -2.65 -5.64 -2.10
C TYR A 85 -1.30 -5.15 -2.62
N ARG A 86 -0.40 -6.07 -3.06
CA ARG A 86 0.93 -5.69 -3.55
C ARG A 86 1.39 -6.56 -4.69
N VAL A 87 2.14 -5.93 -5.59
CA VAL A 87 2.97 -6.62 -6.56
C VAL A 87 4.41 -6.19 -6.32
N GLU A 88 5.28 -7.15 -6.04
CA GLU A 88 6.72 -6.93 -5.88
C GLU A 88 7.47 -7.51 -7.08
N ARG A 89 8.40 -6.74 -7.65
CA ARG A 89 9.24 -7.12 -8.79
C ARG A 89 10.68 -7.32 -8.35
N TYR A 90 11.30 -8.39 -8.81
CA TYR A 90 12.72 -8.68 -8.53
C TYR A 90 13.44 -9.25 -9.75
N ALA A 91 14.66 -8.79 -9.96
CA ALA A 91 15.59 -9.46 -10.86
C ALA A 91 16.71 -10.10 -10.01
N ASP A 92 16.87 -11.41 -10.11
CA ASP A 92 17.84 -12.14 -9.31
C ASP A 92 19.27 -12.09 -9.87
N ASN A 93 20.21 -12.69 -9.15
CA ASN A 93 21.62 -12.72 -9.54
C ASN A 93 21.88 -13.58 -10.80
N SER A 94 20.96 -14.44 -11.19
CA SER A 94 21.03 -15.30 -12.38
C SER A 94 20.39 -14.65 -13.60
N GLY A 95 19.75 -13.50 -13.42
CA GLY A 95 19.10 -12.72 -14.47
C GLY A 95 17.64 -13.13 -14.73
N HIS A 96 17.03 -13.94 -13.85
CA HIS A 96 15.60 -14.17 -13.89
C HIS A 96 14.86 -12.94 -13.37
N GLU A 97 13.70 -12.69 -13.93
CA GLU A 97 12.81 -11.62 -13.54
C GLU A 97 11.51 -12.22 -13.00
N CYS A 98 11.12 -11.82 -11.79
CA CYS A 98 9.97 -12.39 -11.11
C CYS A 98 8.99 -11.30 -10.62
N ALA A 99 7.71 -11.67 -10.58
CA ALA A 99 6.69 -10.97 -9.82
C ALA A 99 6.22 -11.82 -8.65
N PHE A 100 5.98 -11.16 -7.51
CA PHE A 100 5.38 -11.76 -6.31
C PHE A 100 4.11 -10.99 -5.97
N TRP A 101 3.01 -11.69 -5.77
CA TRP A 101 1.75 -11.06 -5.41
C TRP A 101 0.84 -12.00 -4.63
N ASP A 102 0.11 -11.44 -3.67
CA ASP A 102 -0.87 -12.19 -2.89
C ASP A 102 -2.11 -12.49 -3.74
N SER A 103 -2.49 -13.75 -3.79
CA SER A 103 -3.68 -14.21 -4.51
C SER A 103 -4.98 -13.98 -3.72
N THR A 104 -4.90 -13.54 -2.46
CA THR A 104 -6.06 -13.35 -1.58
C THR A 104 -6.16 -11.90 -1.11
N LEU A 105 -7.37 -11.34 -1.08
CA LEU A 105 -7.65 -10.06 -0.42
C LEU A 105 -7.92 -10.25 1.08
N LEU A 106 -8.89 -11.09 1.39
CA LEU A 106 -9.40 -11.27 2.73
C LEU A 106 -9.42 -12.76 3.09
N PHE A 107 -8.23 -13.33 3.30
CA PHE A 107 -8.13 -14.71 3.76
C PHE A 107 -8.82 -14.88 5.13
N PRO A 108 -9.61 -15.94 5.37
CA PRO A 108 -9.94 -17.04 4.44
C PRO A 108 -11.21 -16.82 3.59
N THR A 109 -11.80 -15.63 3.61
CA THR A 109 -13.16 -15.41 3.08
C THR A 109 -13.25 -15.49 1.56
N ASN A 110 -12.17 -15.16 0.83
CA ASN A 110 -12.11 -15.23 -0.62
C ASN A 110 -11.28 -16.41 -1.17
N VAL A 111 -10.95 -17.40 -0.34
CA VAL A 111 -10.22 -18.61 -0.77
C VAL A 111 -10.89 -19.36 -1.94
N PRO A 112 -12.24 -19.46 -2.03
CA PRO A 112 -12.88 -20.15 -3.15
C PRO A 112 -12.61 -19.53 -4.52
N ASP A 113 -12.17 -18.27 -4.58
CA ASP A 113 -11.96 -17.54 -5.84
C ASP A 113 -10.54 -17.73 -6.43
N GLN A 114 -9.69 -18.53 -5.78
CA GLN A 114 -8.26 -18.67 -6.10
C GLN A 114 -7.93 -19.64 -7.25
N GLY A 115 -8.91 -20.24 -7.88
CA GLY A 115 -8.65 -21.22 -8.93
C GLY A 115 -7.97 -22.50 -8.41
N THR A 116 -7.20 -23.17 -9.28
CA THR A 116 -6.59 -24.48 -8.99
C THR A 116 -5.30 -24.38 -8.16
N GLU A 117 -4.60 -23.25 -8.18
CA GLU A 117 -3.35 -23.03 -7.46
C GLU A 117 -3.55 -22.79 -5.96
N GLY A 118 -4.77 -22.41 -5.56
CA GLY A 118 -5.12 -22.15 -4.17
C GLY A 118 -4.50 -20.87 -3.60
N PRO A 119 -4.74 -20.56 -2.32
CA PRO A 119 -4.27 -19.30 -1.72
C PRO A 119 -2.77 -19.30 -1.41
N GLY A 120 -2.17 -18.12 -1.39
CA GLY A 120 -0.79 -17.84 -1.01
C GLY A 120 -0.19 -16.70 -1.84
N VAL A 121 1.10 -16.45 -1.65
CA VAL A 121 1.84 -15.55 -2.49
C VAL A 121 2.31 -16.29 -3.73
N TYR A 122 1.83 -15.87 -4.90
CA TYR A 122 2.22 -16.43 -6.19
C TYR A 122 3.56 -15.90 -6.64
N VAL A 123 4.34 -16.79 -7.23
CA VAL A 123 5.65 -16.50 -7.84
C VAL A 123 5.52 -16.68 -9.34
N MET A 124 5.76 -15.63 -10.09
CA MET A 124 5.66 -15.62 -11.53
C MET A 124 7.05 -15.42 -12.16
N ASP A 125 7.44 -16.26 -13.10
CA ASP A 125 8.55 -15.97 -14.02
C ASP A 125 8.04 -14.97 -15.06
N MET A 126 8.68 -13.79 -15.09
CA MET A 126 8.33 -12.66 -15.94
C MET A 126 9.35 -12.46 -17.08
N HIS A 127 10.12 -13.50 -17.44
CA HIS A 127 11.06 -13.44 -18.56
C HIS A 127 10.39 -12.95 -19.86
N ASP A 128 9.19 -13.40 -20.12
CA ASP A 128 8.30 -12.87 -21.14
C ASP A 128 7.03 -12.30 -20.47
N PRO A 129 6.92 -10.98 -20.29
CA PRO A 129 5.74 -10.37 -19.65
C PRO A 129 4.43 -10.61 -20.41
N ALA A 130 4.48 -10.99 -21.71
CA ALA A 130 3.28 -11.34 -22.46
C ALA A 130 2.78 -12.76 -22.12
N HIS A 131 3.63 -13.62 -21.57
CA HIS A 131 3.34 -15.00 -21.21
C HIS A 131 3.92 -15.33 -19.83
N PRO A 132 3.43 -14.68 -18.74
CA PRO A 132 3.93 -14.94 -17.39
C PRO A 132 3.68 -16.39 -16.99
N VAL A 133 4.67 -17.03 -16.37
CA VAL A 133 4.59 -18.43 -15.94
C VAL A 133 4.54 -18.51 -14.43
N HIS A 134 3.50 -19.13 -13.89
CA HIS A 134 3.43 -19.45 -12.46
C HIS A 134 4.41 -20.55 -12.11
N THR A 135 5.36 -20.29 -11.21
CA THR A 135 6.46 -21.22 -10.89
C THR A 135 6.37 -21.76 -9.46
N ASP A 136 5.77 -21.03 -8.54
CA ASP A 136 5.63 -21.44 -7.14
C ASP A 136 4.48 -20.71 -6.44
N THR A 137 4.04 -21.23 -5.28
CA THR A 137 3.10 -20.59 -4.38
C THR A 137 3.58 -20.70 -2.94
N LEU A 138 3.90 -19.58 -2.30
CA LEU A 138 4.37 -19.55 -0.92
C LEU A 138 3.18 -19.66 0.04
N ARG A 139 3.20 -20.65 0.94
CA ARG A 139 2.07 -21.00 1.82
C ARG A 139 2.43 -21.08 3.29
N THR A 140 3.51 -20.44 3.72
CA THR A 140 3.77 -20.26 5.15
C THR A 140 2.72 -19.31 5.76
N PRO A 141 2.54 -19.31 7.09
CA PRO A 141 1.43 -18.59 7.71
C PRO A 141 1.24 -17.14 7.30
N ALA A 142 2.32 -16.34 7.24
CA ALA A 142 2.22 -14.95 6.80
C ALA A 142 2.02 -14.84 5.28
N MET A 143 2.60 -15.73 4.47
CA MET A 143 2.39 -15.74 3.02
C MET A 143 0.99 -16.20 2.59
N MET A 144 0.26 -16.91 3.47
CA MET A 144 -1.16 -17.23 3.26
C MET A 144 -2.09 -16.03 3.50
N SER A 145 -1.64 -15.04 4.26
CA SER A 145 -2.43 -13.86 4.63
C SER A 145 -1.52 -12.64 4.87
N PRO A 146 -0.74 -12.22 3.87
CA PRO A 146 0.16 -11.09 4.05
C PRO A 146 -0.59 -9.78 4.13
N HIS A 147 -1.81 -9.73 3.59
CA HIS A 147 -2.57 -8.48 3.42
C HIS A 147 -1.69 -7.44 2.72
N GLU A 148 -1.41 -6.32 3.34
CA GLU A 148 -0.61 -5.23 2.77
C GLU A 148 0.88 -5.31 3.14
N SER A 149 1.28 -6.34 3.91
CA SER A 149 2.62 -6.44 4.48
C SER A 149 3.67 -7.08 3.58
N LEU A 150 3.27 -7.63 2.42
CA LEU A 150 4.24 -8.23 1.49
C LEU A 150 5.23 -7.17 1.00
N ARG A 151 6.52 -7.37 1.31
CA ARG A 151 7.58 -6.42 0.96
C ARG A 151 8.84 -7.12 0.49
N LEU A 152 9.50 -6.52 -0.47
CA LEU A 152 10.78 -6.98 -1.01
C LEU A 152 11.88 -5.97 -0.72
N ASN A 153 12.99 -6.45 -0.13
CA ASN A 153 14.22 -5.69 -0.07
C ASN A 153 15.11 -6.05 -1.26
N GLN A 154 15.18 -5.15 -2.25
CA GLN A 154 15.92 -5.34 -3.50
C GLN A 154 17.40 -5.67 -3.26
N LYS A 155 18.05 -4.98 -2.31
CA LYS A 155 19.49 -5.11 -2.05
C LYS A 155 19.86 -6.49 -1.49
N ARG A 156 19.02 -7.04 -0.59
CA ARG A 156 19.28 -8.32 0.05
C ARG A 156 18.60 -9.49 -0.63
N GLY A 157 17.65 -9.24 -1.52
CA GLY A 157 16.78 -10.27 -2.10
C GLY A 157 15.99 -11.00 -1.02
N LEU A 158 15.41 -10.26 -0.07
CA LEU A 158 14.53 -10.79 0.96
C LEU A 158 13.10 -10.38 0.69
N LEU A 159 12.22 -11.37 0.52
CA LEU A 159 10.77 -11.21 0.46
C LEU A 159 10.22 -11.52 1.85
N VAL A 160 9.48 -10.59 2.43
CA VAL A 160 8.97 -10.68 3.80
C VAL A 160 7.50 -10.35 3.84
N ALA A 161 6.77 -11.07 4.68
CA ALA A 161 5.41 -10.73 5.07
C ALA A 161 5.21 -10.93 6.58
N ASP A 162 4.29 -10.18 7.16
CA ASP A 162 3.67 -10.51 8.44
C ASP A 162 2.23 -10.97 8.22
N MET A 163 1.60 -11.51 9.25
CA MET A 163 0.19 -11.90 9.16
C MET A 163 -0.68 -10.66 9.28
N GLY A 164 -1.03 -10.08 8.13
CA GLY A 164 -1.70 -8.80 8.03
C GLY A 164 -3.19 -8.81 8.29
N TYR A 165 -3.84 -9.98 8.38
CA TYR A 165 -5.25 -10.08 8.69
C TYR A 165 -5.48 -10.66 10.10
N PRO A 166 -6.39 -10.09 10.91
CA PRO A 166 -6.49 -10.40 12.34
C PRO A 166 -7.07 -11.78 12.69
N THR A 167 -7.32 -12.65 11.71
CA THR A 167 -7.93 -13.99 11.95
C THR A 167 -6.95 -15.03 12.46
N ALA A 168 -5.65 -14.75 12.46
CA ALA A 168 -4.63 -15.75 12.81
C ALA A 168 -3.74 -15.26 13.96
N ASN A 169 -3.71 -16.08 15.02
CA ASN A 169 -2.88 -15.91 16.21
C ASN A 169 -1.98 -17.16 16.33
N PRO A 170 -0.68 -17.06 16.59
CA PRO A 170 0.01 -15.97 17.30
C PRO A 170 0.68 -14.87 16.43
N GLY A 171 0.36 -14.72 15.15
CA GLY A 171 1.03 -13.78 14.27
C GLY A 171 2.46 -14.22 13.90
N PHE A 172 2.71 -14.35 12.61
CA PHE A 172 3.98 -14.82 12.07
C PHE A 172 4.66 -13.71 11.27
N VAL A 173 5.99 -13.75 11.23
CA VAL A 173 6.79 -13.05 10.22
C VAL A 173 7.52 -14.12 9.42
N ASP A 174 7.26 -14.15 8.12
CA ASP A 174 7.87 -15.09 7.17
C ASP A 174 8.92 -14.37 6.34
N VAL A 175 10.09 -14.97 6.19
CA VAL A 175 11.22 -14.43 5.45
C VAL A 175 11.67 -15.44 4.42
N TYR A 176 11.71 -15.03 3.16
CA TYR A 176 12.20 -15.82 2.04
C TYR A 176 13.39 -15.12 1.37
N SER A 177 14.37 -15.91 0.93
CA SER A 177 15.41 -15.45 0.02
C SER A 177 14.97 -15.70 -1.43
N VAL A 178 15.01 -14.65 -2.24
CA VAL A 178 14.74 -14.69 -3.69
C VAL A 178 15.98 -14.42 -4.52
N LYS A 179 17.16 -14.42 -3.87
CA LYS A 179 18.41 -13.89 -4.43
C LYS A 179 19.05 -14.77 -5.50
N GLN A 180 18.94 -16.09 -5.39
CA GLN A 180 19.63 -17.03 -6.28
C GLN A 180 18.78 -17.40 -7.49
N ASP A 181 17.58 -17.84 -7.25
CA ASP A 181 16.56 -18.10 -8.26
C ASP A 181 15.22 -17.60 -7.71
N CYS A 182 14.79 -16.47 -8.20
CA CYS A 182 13.56 -15.82 -7.70
C CYS A 182 12.29 -16.57 -8.05
N ARG A 183 12.38 -17.54 -8.99
CA ARG A 183 11.28 -18.42 -9.40
C ARG A 183 10.99 -19.51 -8.36
N HIS A 184 11.96 -19.77 -7.48
CA HIS A 184 11.90 -20.78 -6.41
C HIS A 184 12.45 -20.20 -5.11
N PRO A 185 11.69 -19.33 -4.43
CA PRO A 185 12.10 -18.69 -3.18
C PRO A 185 12.45 -19.69 -2.09
N VAL A 186 13.54 -19.45 -1.37
CA VAL A 186 13.98 -20.30 -0.27
C VAL A 186 13.52 -19.73 1.06
N LEU A 187 12.79 -20.51 1.86
CA LEU A 187 12.38 -20.13 3.19
C LEU A 187 13.61 -19.98 4.11
N GLU A 188 13.82 -18.78 4.64
CA GLU A 188 14.83 -18.50 5.66
C GLU A 188 14.27 -18.71 7.07
N SER A 189 13.06 -18.19 7.33
CA SER A 189 12.35 -18.39 8.59
C SER A 189 10.85 -18.16 8.48
N SER A 190 10.10 -18.85 9.33
CA SER A 190 8.68 -18.59 9.60
C SER A 190 8.54 -18.56 11.12
N THR A 191 8.51 -17.35 11.69
CA THR A 191 8.67 -17.17 13.14
C THR A 191 7.40 -16.61 13.76
N PRO A 192 6.81 -17.33 14.76
CA PRO A 192 5.70 -16.77 15.53
C PRO A 192 6.26 -15.65 16.43
N MET A 193 5.86 -14.43 16.18
CA MET A 193 6.35 -13.26 16.91
C MET A 193 5.32 -12.66 17.87
N GLY A 194 4.10 -13.19 17.88
CA GLY A 194 3.01 -12.65 18.70
C GLY A 194 2.51 -11.28 18.22
N ILE A 195 2.86 -10.90 16.97
CA ILE A 195 2.49 -9.64 16.35
C ILE A 195 1.50 -9.95 15.22
N LEU A 196 0.33 -9.36 15.32
CA LEU A 196 -0.60 -9.32 14.20
C LEU A 196 -0.38 -7.98 13.51
N GLY A 197 0.11 -8.02 12.28
CA GLY A 197 0.36 -6.83 11.49
C GLY A 197 -0.86 -6.38 10.70
N HIS A 198 -0.59 -5.56 9.72
CA HIS A 198 -1.53 -5.12 8.69
C HIS A 198 -0.72 -4.74 7.46
N GLU A 199 0.22 -3.82 7.61
CA GLU A 199 1.21 -3.43 6.62
C GLU A 199 2.62 -3.54 7.19
N GLY A 200 3.63 -3.60 6.33
CA GLY A 200 5.03 -3.63 6.73
C GLY A 200 5.93 -2.75 5.87
N GLY A 201 7.10 -2.43 6.38
CA GLY A 201 8.09 -1.63 5.66
C GLY A 201 9.53 -1.97 6.03
N PHE A 202 10.42 -2.04 5.02
CA PHE A 202 11.84 -2.24 5.24
C PHE A 202 12.59 -0.94 5.51
N ALA A 203 13.55 -0.97 6.44
CA ALA A 203 14.68 -0.05 6.39
C ALA A 203 15.50 -0.35 5.11
N PRO A 204 16.10 0.67 4.46
CA PRO A 204 16.75 0.51 3.15
C PRO A 204 17.91 -0.49 3.13
N ASP A 205 18.56 -0.71 4.28
CA ASP A 205 19.64 -1.71 4.42
C ASP A 205 19.11 -3.16 4.48
N GLY A 206 17.79 -3.34 4.63
CA GLY A 206 17.13 -4.63 4.74
C GLY A 206 17.36 -5.36 6.06
N ASN A 207 17.94 -4.68 7.06
CA ASN A 207 18.23 -5.28 8.36
C ASN A 207 17.11 -5.06 9.39
N THR A 208 16.19 -4.15 9.13
CA THR A 208 15.02 -3.92 9.98
C THR A 208 13.75 -3.98 9.13
N PHE A 209 12.79 -4.74 9.60
CA PHE A 209 11.43 -4.75 9.09
C PHE A 209 10.49 -4.17 10.15
N TYR A 210 9.68 -3.20 9.76
CA TYR A 210 8.68 -2.60 10.64
C TYR A 210 7.32 -3.21 10.34
N VAL A 211 6.64 -3.68 11.38
CA VAL A 211 5.27 -4.21 11.33
C VAL A 211 4.32 -3.15 11.85
N ALA A 212 3.42 -2.71 11.01
CA ALA A 212 2.34 -1.79 11.34
C ALA A 212 1.07 -2.59 11.65
N SER A 213 0.53 -2.47 12.86
CA SER A 213 -0.66 -3.19 13.31
C SER A 213 -1.81 -2.23 13.55
N LEU A 214 -2.64 -2.06 12.53
CA LEU A 214 -3.77 -1.15 12.54
C LEU A 214 -4.78 -1.46 13.65
N TYR A 215 -5.15 -2.73 13.77
CA TYR A 215 -6.19 -3.19 14.70
C TYR A 215 -5.73 -3.28 16.15
N PHE A 216 -4.43 -3.46 16.38
CA PHE A 216 -3.84 -3.64 17.71
C PHE A 216 -3.06 -2.42 18.18
N HIS A 217 -3.11 -1.30 17.45
CA HIS A 217 -2.44 -0.05 17.81
C HIS A 217 -0.96 -0.25 18.10
N SER A 218 -0.27 -1.07 17.31
CA SER A 218 1.13 -1.35 17.58
C SER A 218 2.03 -1.12 16.36
N LEU A 219 3.22 -0.60 16.63
CA LEU A 219 4.32 -0.48 15.70
C LEU A 219 5.50 -1.25 16.25
N THR A 220 5.99 -2.25 15.52
CA THR A 220 7.07 -3.12 15.96
C THR A 220 8.22 -3.10 14.98
N ALA A 221 9.45 -2.96 15.46
CA ALA A 221 10.68 -3.10 14.69
C ALA A 221 11.26 -4.50 14.90
N VAL A 222 11.46 -5.24 13.82
CA VAL A 222 12.00 -6.59 13.77
C VAL A 222 13.39 -6.57 13.17
N ASP A 223 14.38 -7.13 13.85
CA ASP A 223 15.74 -7.34 13.34
C ASP A 223 15.78 -8.52 12.38
N LEU A 224 16.13 -8.26 11.15
CA LEU A 224 16.36 -9.24 10.07
C LEU A 224 17.85 -9.27 9.66
N SER A 225 18.79 -8.78 10.47
CA SER A 225 20.22 -8.88 10.17
C SER A 225 20.64 -10.35 9.98
N ASN A 226 20.08 -11.25 10.77
CA ASN A 226 20.04 -12.69 10.51
C ASN A 226 18.62 -13.11 10.13
N PRO A 227 18.31 -13.36 8.83
CA PRO A 227 16.96 -13.68 8.38
C PRO A 227 16.45 -15.04 8.90
N GLN A 228 17.35 -15.92 9.35
CA GLN A 228 17.00 -17.23 9.92
C GLN A 228 16.61 -17.14 11.40
N ALA A 229 16.87 -16.01 12.07
CA ALA A 229 16.59 -15.82 13.49
C ALA A 229 16.11 -14.38 13.76
N PRO A 230 14.92 -13.99 13.27
CA PRO A 230 14.33 -12.67 13.52
C PRO A 230 14.16 -12.38 15.01
N LYS A 231 14.31 -11.10 15.41
CA LYS A 231 14.16 -10.67 16.80
C LYS A 231 13.43 -9.33 16.88
N ILE A 232 12.61 -9.14 17.90
CA ILE A 232 12.01 -7.83 18.19
C ILE A 232 13.10 -6.90 18.75
N LEU A 233 13.28 -5.73 18.13
CA LEU A 233 14.17 -4.67 18.60
C LEU A 233 13.42 -3.67 19.49
N TRP A 234 12.20 -3.36 19.14
CA TRP A 234 11.38 -2.34 19.77
C TRP A 234 9.92 -2.52 19.39
N ALA A 235 9.03 -2.14 20.29
CA ALA A 235 7.60 -2.08 20.03
C ALA A 235 6.97 -0.91 20.79
N SER A 236 5.90 -0.35 20.21
CA SER A 236 5.08 0.70 20.81
C SER A 236 3.60 0.44 20.53
N PHE A 237 2.76 0.75 21.53
CA PHE A 237 1.30 0.69 21.44
C PHE A 237 0.68 2.09 21.51
N ALA A 238 1.44 3.12 21.18
CA ALA A 238 1.01 4.53 21.25
C ALA A 238 0.45 5.07 19.93
N TYR A 239 0.40 4.25 18.88
CA TYR A 239 0.03 4.68 17.53
C TYR A 239 -1.02 3.73 16.94
N GLN A 240 -1.77 4.23 15.95
CA GLN A 240 -2.64 3.42 15.10
C GLN A 240 -2.06 3.40 13.66
N PRO A 241 -0.95 2.71 13.44
CA PRO A 241 -0.29 2.69 12.16
C PRO A 241 -1.13 1.89 11.16
N HIS A 242 -1.47 2.50 10.02
CA HIS A 242 -2.00 1.80 8.87
C HIS A 242 -0.83 1.30 8.03
N GLY A 243 -0.05 2.22 7.45
CA GLY A 243 1.13 1.89 6.70
C GLY A 243 2.37 2.68 7.11
N VAL A 244 3.54 2.13 6.76
CA VAL A 244 4.84 2.69 7.13
C VAL A 244 5.84 2.65 5.98
N SER A 245 6.61 3.72 5.85
CA SER A 245 7.78 3.78 4.97
C SER A 245 8.97 4.39 5.68
N ILE A 246 10.16 4.06 5.23
CA ILE A 246 11.39 4.50 5.88
C ILE A 246 12.21 5.36 4.92
N SER A 247 12.85 6.42 5.46
CA SER A 247 13.74 7.29 4.70
C SER A 247 14.95 6.54 4.14
N ALA A 248 15.56 7.08 3.07
CA ALA A 248 16.71 6.46 2.40
C ALA A 248 17.93 6.24 3.33
N ASP A 249 18.08 7.04 4.38
CA ASP A 249 19.14 6.89 5.39
C ASP A 249 18.73 5.98 6.57
N GLY A 250 17.49 5.48 6.61
CA GLY A 250 16.95 4.62 7.65
C GLY A 250 16.59 5.35 8.96
N ASN A 251 16.72 6.68 9.03
CA ASN A 251 16.60 7.42 10.28
C ASN A 251 15.20 7.97 10.56
N ARG A 252 14.32 8.01 9.54
CA ARG A 252 12.92 8.45 9.66
C ARG A 252 11.98 7.35 9.29
N LEU A 253 10.89 7.28 10.02
CA LEU A 253 9.72 6.48 9.67
C LEU A 253 8.55 7.42 9.43
N TYR A 254 7.94 7.28 8.26
CA TYR A 254 6.75 8.00 7.85
C TYR A 254 5.57 7.05 8.02
N MET A 255 4.68 7.40 8.93
CA MET A 255 3.55 6.57 9.33
C MET A 255 2.24 7.24 8.92
N ALA A 256 1.44 6.53 8.15
CA ALA A 256 0.04 6.86 7.94
C ALA A 256 -0.76 6.33 9.13
N GLU A 257 -1.50 7.21 9.83
CA GLU A 257 -2.38 6.85 10.94
C GLU A 257 -3.84 6.96 10.50
N ALA A 258 -4.59 5.87 10.59
CA ALA A 258 -5.94 5.76 10.02
C ALA A 258 -7.01 6.55 10.79
N GLY A 259 -6.89 6.68 12.11
CA GLY A 259 -7.83 7.44 12.91
C GLY A 259 -9.25 6.89 12.97
N PHE A 260 -9.41 5.57 13.15
CA PHE A 260 -10.73 4.94 13.15
C PHE A 260 -11.63 5.32 14.33
N GLN A 261 -11.03 5.68 15.47
CA GLN A 261 -11.79 6.17 16.62
C GLN A 261 -11.74 7.70 16.64
N SER A 262 -12.78 8.33 17.15
CA SER A 262 -12.88 9.80 17.22
C SER A 262 -11.79 10.45 18.06
N SER A 263 -11.13 9.70 18.93
CA SER A 263 -9.98 10.14 19.74
C SER A 263 -8.64 9.97 19.04
N ASP A 264 -8.58 9.20 17.95
CA ASP A 264 -7.35 8.85 17.29
C ASP A 264 -6.91 9.95 16.31
N PHE A 265 -5.61 10.06 16.11
CA PHE A 265 -5.07 10.94 15.10
C PHE A 265 -5.25 10.33 13.71
N SER A 266 -5.70 11.12 12.74
CA SER A 266 -5.74 10.74 11.33
C SER A 266 -4.84 11.67 10.53
N GLY A 267 -3.86 11.10 9.83
CA GLY A 267 -2.88 11.85 9.05
C GLY A 267 -1.50 11.19 9.01
N LEU A 268 -0.49 12.01 8.77
CA LEU A 268 0.93 11.63 8.73
C LEU A 268 1.58 11.89 10.09
N THR A 269 2.28 10.89 10.63
CA THR A 269 3.22 11.05 11.75
C THR A 269 4.64 10.73 11.28
N ILE A 270 5.59 11.62 11.52
CA ILE A 270 7.03 11.42 11.25
C ILE A 270 7.73 11.08 12.56
N LEU A 271 8.40 9.92 12.59
CA LEU A 271 9.16 9.45 13.74
C LEU A 271 10.67 9.48 13.47
N ASP A 272 11.47 9.77 14.49
CA ASP A 272 12.90 9.56 14.47
C ASP A 272 13.21 8.15 14.98
N VAL A 273 13.60 7.25 14.05
CA VAL A 273 13.96 5.85 14.33
C VAL A 273 15.47 5.60 14.27
N SER A 274 16.27 6.67 14.30
CA SER A 274 17.74 6.58 14.17
C SER A 274 18.40 5.73 15.24
N GLN A 275 17.83 5.66 16.44
CA GLN A 275 18.36 4.81 17.52
C GLN A 275 18.07 3.32 17.26
N ILE A 276 16.91 2.99 16.66
CA ILE A 276 16.60 1.61 16.21
C ILE A 276 17.59 1.21 15.12
N GLN A 277 17.79 2.08 14.12
CA GLN A 277 18.72 1.84 13.01
C GLN A 277 20.15 1.59 13.49
N LYS A 278 20.58 2.29 14.53
CA LYS A 278 21.89 2.12 15.20
C LYS A 278 21.95 0.97 16.20
N ARG A 279 20.86 0.22 16.38
CA ARG A 279 20.79 -0.89 17.37
C ARG A 279 21.06 -0.44 18.81
N VAL A 280 20.66 0.78 19.17
CA VAL A 280 20.78 1.27 20.54
C VAL A 280 19.89 0.43 21.47
N LEU A 281 20.43 0.00 22.59
CA LEU A 281 19.67 -0.73 23.60
C LEU A 281 18.60 0.20 24.23
N ASN A 282 17.34 -0.23 24.28
CA ASN A 282 16.19 0.57 24.73
C ASN A 282 16.09 1.93 23.99
N PRO A 283 15.88 1.91 22.67
CA PRO A 283 15.88 3.12 21.86
C PRO A 283 14.68 4.03 22.20
N THR A 284 14.90 5.32 22.18
CA THR A 284 13.83 6.31 22.18
C THR A 284 13.43 6.63 20.75
N VAL A 285 12.13 6.77 20.51
CA VAL A 285 11.55 7.04 19.19
C VAL A 285 10.66 8.29 19.27
N PRO A 286 11.26 9.50 19.20
CA PRO A 286 10.50 10.73 19.31
C PRO A 286 9.69 11.03 18.05
N VAL A 287 8.53 11.66 18.23
CA VAL A 287 7.75 12.26 17.15
C VAL A 287 8.45 13.53 16.68
N VAL A 288 8.75 13.61 15.39
CA VAL A 288 9.31 14.80 14.74
C VAL A 288 8.23 15.82 14.44
N SER A 289 7.12 15.35 13.85
CA SER A 289 5.96 16.16 13.52
C SER A 289 4.73 15.30 13.20
N ARG A 290 3.58 15.96 13.13
CA ARG A 290 2.31 15.43 12.64
C ARG A 290 1.68 16.38 11.65
N LEU A 291 1.01 15.84 10.63
CA LEU A 291 0.24 16.60 9.64
C LEU A 291 -1.11 15.92 9.40
N THR A 292 -2.18 16.69 9.46
CA THR A 292 -3.49 16.31 8.92
C THR A 292 -3.88 17.26 7.79
N TRP A 293 -4.90 16.91 7.01
CA TRP A 293 -5.34 17.71 5.88
C TRP A 293 -6.86 17.80 5.79
N LYS A 294 -7.33 18.75 5.01
CA LYS A 294 -8.76 18.89 4.75
C LYS A 294 -9.27 17.68 3.97
N GLN A 295 -10.40 17.13 4.35
CA GLN A 295 -11.02 15.94 3.76
C GLN A 295 -10.19 14.66 3.96
N VAL A 296 -9.38 14.60 5.04
CA VAL A 296 -8.71 13.38 5.42
C VAL A 296 -9.73 12.25 5.55
N SER A 297 -9.39 11.11 4.93
CA SER A 297 -10.18 9.89 5.05
C SER A 297 -9.43 8.88 5.94
N THR A 298 -8.96 7.80 5.36
CA THR A 298 -8.17 6.79 6.06
C THR A 298 -6.78 6.75 5.44
N PRO A 299 -5.80 7.50 5.99
CA PRO A 299 -4.43 7.45 5.50
C PRO A 299 -3.90 6.02 5.45
N GLN A 300 -3.43 5.60 4.26
CA GLN A 300 -3.02 4.24 3.96
C GLN A 300 -1.51 4.07 4.01
N ASN A 301 -0.78 4.86 3.26
CA ASN A 301 0.67 4.77 3.16
C ASN A 301 1.28 6.12 2.77
N ALA A 302 2.54 6.38 3.19
CA ALA A 302 3.28 7.59 2.89
C ALA A 302 4.70 7.26 2.44
N THR A 303 4.92 7.19 1.13
CA THR A 303 6.15 6.75 0.48
C THR A 303 7.11 7.91 0.20
N PRO A 304 8.36 7.93 0.76
CA PRO A 304 9.30 9.00 0.53
C PRO A 304 9.93 8.95 -0.86
N PHE A 305 10.10 10.13 -1.47
CA PHE A 305 10.86 10.30 -2.71
C PHE A 305 11.52 11.68 -2.78
N THR A 306 12.44 11.84 -3.72
CA THR A 306 13.04 13.14 -4.03
C THR A 306 12.72 13.56 -5.46
N ARG A 307 12.57 14.86 -5.67
CA ARG A 307 12.46 15.46 -7.00
C ARG A 307 13.42 16.63 -7.09
N ASN A 308 14.44 16.54 -7.99
CA ASN A 308 15.52 17.52 -8.08
C ASN A 308 16.20 17.79 -6.72
N GLY A 309 16.40 16.74 -5.92
CA GLY A 309 16.99 16.81 -4.58
C GLY A 309 16.07 17.35 -3.49
N HIS A 310 14.85 17.79 -3.80
CA HIS A 310 13.84 18.20 -2.82
C HIS A 310 13.05 17.00 -2.33
N LYS A 311 12.71 16.95 -1.04
CA LYS A 311 12.10 15.79 -0.38
C LYS A 311 10.58 15.88 -0.32
N TYR A 312 9.92 14.81 -0.73
CA TYR A 312 8.46 14.67 -0.72
C TYR A 312 8.03 13.32 -0.16
N LEU A 313 6.73 13.22 0.15
CA LEU A 313 6.03 11.96 0.34
C LEU A 313 4.91 11.87 -0.70
N LEU A 314 4.75 10.69 -1.26
CA LEU A 314 3.53 10.24 -1.92
C LEU A 314 2.66 9.60 -0.84
N GLU A 315 1.57 10.23 -0.50
CA GLU A 315 0.63 9.72 0.49
C GLU A 315 -0.68 9.34 -0.20
N THR A 316 -1.36 8.31 0.31
CA THR A 316 -2.63 7.83 -0.21
C THR A 316 -3.59 7.66 0.96
N ASP A 317 -4.78 8.28 0.85
CA ASP A 317 -5.94 7.93 1.68
C ASP A 317 -6.76 6.87 0.97
N GLU A 318 -7.15 5.83 1.68
CA GLU A 318 -8.22 4.94 1.27
C GLU A 318 -9.57 5.39 1.84
N PHE A 319 -10.65 4.71 1.45
CA PHE A 319 -12.04 5.01 1.83
C PHE A 319 -12.46 6.46 1.56
N GLY A 320 -13.74 6.70 1.56
CA GLY A 320 -14.31 8.01 1.47
C GLY A 320 -15.77 7.97 1.87
N SER A 321 -16.20 8.94 2.65
CA SER A 321 -17.60 9.07 3.03
C SER A 321 -17.95 10.53 3.31
N GLY A 322 -19.15 10.94 2.99
CA GLY A 322 -19.60 12.32 3.17
C GLY A 322 -18.70 13.32 2.44
N ALA A 323 -17.94 14.13 3.16
CA ALA A 323 -17.01 15.11 2.58
C ALA A 323 -15.57 14.57 2.42
N ASN A 324 -15.27 13.39 2.95
CA ASN A 324 -13.93 12.81 2.94
C ASN A 324 -13.68 12.05 1.63
N ILE A 325 -12.47 12.13 1.11
CA ILE A 325 -12.11 11.58 -0.19
C ILE A 325 -10.84 10.74 -0.06
N GLY A 326 -10.96 9.46 -0.39
CA GLY A 326 -9.81 8.56 -0.54
C GLY A 326 -9.12 8.83 -1.88
N ALA A 327 -7.97 9.49 -1.82
CA ALA A 327 -7.19 9.87 -2.99
C ALA A 327 -5.74 10.07 -2.60
N ALA A 328 -4.87 10.09 -3.61
CA ALA A 328 -3.45 10.32 -3.41
C ALA A 328 -3.10 11.82 -3.30
N ARG A 329 -1.97 12.11 -2.69
CA ARG A 329 -1.41 13.46 -2.59
C ARG A 329 0.11 13.47 -2.48
N ILE A 330 0.70 14.62 -2.81
CA ILE A 330 2.12 14.87 -2.60
C ILE A 330 2.27 15.82 -1.42
N ILE A 331 3.11 15.45 -0.47
CA ILE A 331 3.41 16.22 0.74
C ILE A 331 4.88 16.65 0.68
N ASP A 332 5.14 17.94 0.85
CA ASP A 332 6.49 18.48 1.02
C ASP A 332 7.00 18.18 2.42
N ILE A 333 8.15 17.53 2.50
CA ILE A 333 8.85 17.20 3.74
C ILE A 333 10.29 17.74 3.76
N GLN A 334 10.62 18.74 2.92
CA GLN A 334 11.95 19.35 2.96
C GLN A 334 12.28 19.88 4.34
N ASN A 335 11.28 20.42 5.02
CA ASN A 335 11.33 20.67 6.46
C ASN A 335 10.40 19.69 7.19
N GLU A 336 10.96 18.58 7.66
CA GLU A 336 10.18 17.52 8.36
C GLU A 336 9.42 18.03 9.60
N LYS A 337 9.81 19.17 10.18
CA LYS A 337 9.07 19.79 11.31
C LYS A 337 7.85 20.61 10.88
N LYS A 338 7.71 20.89 9.59
CA LYS A 338 6.62 21.69 9.01
C LYS A 338 6.18 21.12 7.65
N PRO A 339 5.75 19.85 7.58
CA PRO A 339 5.27 19.27 6.34
C PRO A 339 3.98 19.94 5.88
N PHE A 340 3.72 19.95 4.57
CA PHE A 340 2.46 20.47 4.02
C PHE A 340 2.08 19.77 2.71
N VAL A 341 0.77 19.72 2.42
CA VAL A 341 0.27 19.14 1.17
C VAL A 341 0.54 20.09 0.01
N VAL A 342 1.20 19.58 -1.04
CA VAL A 342 1.53 20.31 -2.27
C VAL A 342 0.39 20.18 -3.29
N SER A 343 -0.05 18.95 -3.55
CA SER A 343 -1.06 18.65 -4.56
C SER A 343 -1.87 17.41 -4.20
N ASN A 344 -3.04 17.26 -4.84
CA ASN A 344 -3.86 16.06 -4.77
C ASN A 344 -3.97 15.44 -6.16
N MET A 345 -4.09 14.11 -6.22
CA MET A 345 -4.42 13.34 -7.42
C MET A 345 -5.79 12.70 -7.20
N ARG A 346 -6.81 13.28 -7.85
CA ARG A 346 -8.22 12.92 -7.71
C ARG A 346 -8.85 12.72 -9.06
N LEU A 347 -9.83 11.85 -9.13
CA LEU A 347 -10.64 11.63 -10.33
C LEU A 347 -11.94 12.44 -10.26
N ALA A 348 -12.55 12.71 -11.40
CA ALA A 348 -13.83 13.44 -11.45
C ALA A 348 -14.93 12.70 -10.67
N VAL A 349 -14.82 11.38 -10.60
CA VAL A 349 -15.71 10.51 -9.83
C VAL A 349 -15.49 10.63 -8.32
N ASN A 350 -14.33 11.03 -7.84
CA ASN A 350 -14.04 11.20 -6.40
C ASN A 350 -14.74 12.45 -5.84
N LYS A 351 -16.05 12.38 -5.71
CA LYS A 351 -16.85 13.42 -5.05
C LYS A 351 -17.26 12.90 -3.68
N GLY A 352 -17.22 13.75 -2.67
CA GLY A 352 -17.78 13.38 -1.37
C GLY A 352 -19.25 12.97 -1.52
N GLY A 353 -19.63 11.84 -0.95
CA GLY A 353 -21.02 11.34 -0.98
C GLY A 353 -21.42 10.53 -2.22
N GLN A 354 -20.46 10.06 -3.01
CA GLN A 354 -20.76 9.18 -4.15
C GLN A 354 -21.00 7.72 -3.76
N THR A 355 -22.06 7.48 -3.03
CA THR A 355 -22.48 6.14 -2.59
C THR A 355 -23.68 5.59 -3.40
N ASN A 356 -24.09 6.26 -4.46
CA ASN A 356 -25.31 5.91 -5.22
C ASN A 356 -25.10 5.68 -6.72
N ASP A 357 -23.85 5.64 -7.17
CA ASP A 357 -23.56 5.16 -8.50
C ASP A 357 -23.70 3.62 -8.48
N PRO A 358 -24.47 2.98 -9.36
CA PRO A 358 -24.57 1.53 -9.41
C PRO A 358 -23.27 0.80 -9.82
N GLY A 359 -22.26 1.53 -10.31
CA GLY A 359 -20.90 1.08 -10.33
C GLY A 359 -20.27 1.07 -8.93
N ASP A 360 -20.88 1.70 -7.94
CA ASP A 360 -20.51 1.76 -6.53
C ASP A 360 -21.24 0.69 -5.69
N ASP A 361 -21.35 -0.53 -6.22
CA ASP A 361 -21.84 -1.70 -5.46
C ASP A 361 -20.81 -2.18 -4.41
N GLN A 362 -19.75 -1.37 -4.18
CA GLN A 362 -18.77 -1.52 -3.13
C GLN A 362 -19.23 -0.74 -1.89
N PRO A 363 -19.79 -1.41 -0.88
CA PRO A 363 -20.34 -0.71 0.29
C PRO A 363 -19.28 0.01 1.14
N PHE A 364 -17.98 -0.24 0.87
CA PHE A 364 -16.90 0.23 1.72
C PHE A 364 -15.96 1.23 1.03
N GLN A 365 -15.62 1.05 -0.26
CA GLN A 365 -14.48 1.74 -0.85
C GLN A 365 -14.78 2.42 -2.19
N GLY A 366 -15.77 1.98 -2.96
CA GLY A 366 -16.20 2.62 -4.21
C GLY A 366 -15.06 2.94 -5.16
N TYR A 367 -15.03 4.17 -5.66
CA TYR A 367 -14.02 4.69 -6.58
C TYR A 367 -12.80 5.31 -5.89
N GLN A 368 -12.58 5.05 -4.61
CA GLN A 368 -11.49 5.63 -3.84
C GLN A 368 -10.15 5.02 -4.22
N ALA A 369 -9.05 5.74 -3.95
CA ALA A 369 -7.72 5.18 -4.06
C ALA A 369 -7.48 4.13 -2.96
N HIS A 370 -6.54 3.22 -3.20
CA HIS A 370 -6.05 2.31 -2.17
C HIS A 370 -4.54 2.38 -2.05
N TYR A 371 -3.80 2.04 -3.11
CA TYR A 371 -2.35 2.15 -3.11
C TYR A 371 -1.81 2.91 -4.31
N CYS A 372 -0.79 3.70 -4.06
CA CYS A 372 0.09 4.26 -5.06
C CYS A 372 1.52 3.80 -4.82
N ASP A 373 2.29 3.59 -5.87
CA ASP A 373 3.74 3.44 -5.75
C ASP A 373 4.49 4.16 -6.87
N LEU A 374 5.79 4.27 -6.70
CA LEU A 374 6.72 5.01 -7.54
C LEU A 374 7.72 4.03 -8.18
N PRO A 375 8.10 4.22 -9.45
CA PRO A 375 9.12 3.39 -10.10
C PRO A 375 10.49 3.56 -9.45
N SER A 376 10.75 4.71 -8.87
CA SER A 376 12.00 5.05 -8.18
C SER A 376 11.72 5.99 -7.02
N ARG A 377 12.55 5.95 -5.99
CA ARG A 377 12.55 6.94 -4.89
C ARG A 377 13.35 8.21 -5.25
N VAL A 378 14.06 8.21 -6.37
CA VAL A 378 14.86 9.33 -6.84
C VAL A 378 14.33 9.76 -8.21
N ASP A 379 13.92 11.00 -8.29
CA ASP A 379 13.45 11.68 -9.49
C ASP A 379 12.37 10.93 -10.32
N PRO A 380 11.35 10.30 -9.71
CA PRO A 380 10.30 9.63 -10.47
C PRO A 380 9.56 10.63 -11.36
N TYR A 381 9.23 10.21 -12.59
CA TYR A 381 8.45 11.02 -13.54
C TYR A 381 6.96 10.72 -13.43
N ILE A 382 6.64 9.50 -13.02
CA ILE A 382 5.26 9.04 -12.91
C ILE A 382 5.00 8.42 -11.53
N VAL A 383 3.72 8.32 -11.22
CA VAL A 383 3.17 7.48 -10.17
C VAL A 383 2.02 6.68 -10.75
N ALA A 384 1.91 5.42 -10.38
CA ALA A 384 0.72 4.62 -10.64
C ALA A 384 -0.01 4.31 -9.34
N CYS A 385 -1.33 4.38 -9.40
CA CYS A 385 -2.23 4.19 -8.28
C CYS A 385 -3.33 3.22 -8.65
N SER A 386 -3.67 2.32 -7.75
CA SER A 386 -4.91 1.56 -7.79
C SER A 386 -6.02 2.40 -7.19
N PHE A 387 -7.03 2.72 -8.01
CA PHE A 387 -8.29 3.33 -7.59
C PHE A 387 -9.37 2.28 -7.73
N ILE A 388 -9.82 1.72 -6.67
CA ILE A 388 -10.54 0.46 -6.52
C ILE A 388 -11.47 0.13 -7.70
N MET A 389 -12.58 0.82 -7.86
CA MET A 389 -13.49 0.61 -8.98
C MET A 389 -13.10 1.34 -10.27
N SER A 390 -12.11 2.23 -10.20
CA SER A 390 -11.56 2.95 -11.36
C SER A 390 -10.34 2.28 -11.99
N GLY A 391 -9.86 1.16 -11.40
CA GLY A 391 -8.70 0.42 -11.90
C GLY A 391 -7.37 1.12 -11.66
N LEU A 392 -6.38 0.81 -12.50
CA LEU A 392 -5.06 1.41 -12.49
C LEU A 392 -5.07 2.81 -13.10
N ARG A 393 -4.52 3.80 -12.42
CA ARG A 393 -4.41 5.20 -12.86
C ARG A 393 -2.94 5.62 -12.82
N VAL A 394 -2.46 6.33 -13.83
CA VAL A 394 -1.07 6.76 -13.96
C VAL A 394 -1.00 8.27 -14.12
N PHE A 395 -0.20 8.91 -13.28
CA PHE A 395 -0.05 10.35 -13.26
C PHE A 395 1.40 10.75 -13.53
N ASP A 396 1.59 11.79 -14.35
CA ASP A 396 2.85 12.52 -14.48
C ASP A 396 3.03 13.45 -13.29
N ILE A 397 4.12 13.28 -12.55
CA ILE A 397 4.48 14.05 -11.37
C ILE A 397 5.79 14.83 -11.53
N ARG A 398 6.25 15.03 -12.78
CA ARG A 398 7.45 15.87 -13.05
C ARG A 398 7.29 17.29 -12.51
N ASP A 399 6.08 17.82 -12.56
CA ASP A 399 5.66 18.99 -11.78
C ASP A 399 4.79 18.51 -10.62
N VAL A 400 5.39 18.38 -9.43
CA VAL A 400 4.72 17.86 -8.23
C VAL A 400 3.55 18.75 -7.77
N ALA A 401 3.51 20.01 -8.18
CA ALA A 401 2.44 20.93 -7.84
C ALA A 401 1.22 20.80 -8.77
N HIS A 402 1.43 20.32 -9.99
CA HIS A 402 0.41 20.19 -11.03
C HIS A 402 0.47 18.83 -11.72
N PRO A 403 0.20 17.73 -10.99
CA PRO A 403 0.14 16.39 -11.58
C PRO A 403 -0.90 16.32 -12.70
N LYS A 404 -0.68 15.41 -13.67
CA LYS A 404 -1.63 15.16 -14.78
C LYS A 404 -1.84 13.68 -14.93
N GLU A 405 -3.07 13.26 -15.13
CA GLU A 405 -3.36 11.88 -15.51
C GLU A 405 -2.94 11.64 -16.96
N ILE A 406 -2.08 10.64 -17.18
CA ILE A 406 -1.50 10.36 -18.49
C ILE A 406 -1.96 9.03 -19.09
N ALA A 407 -2.44 8.11 -18.26
CA ALA A 407 -2.94 6.81 -18.70
C ALA A 407 -3.82 6.18 -17.62
N TYR A 408 -4.66 5.25 -18.05
CA TYR A 408 -5.41 4.36 -17.14
C TYR A 408 -5.80 3.05 -17.82
N PHE A 409 -6.05 2.04 -16.97
CA PHE A 409 -6.58 0.74 -17.38
C PHE A 409 -7.56 0.23 -16.31
N ASN A 410 -8.78 -0.07 -16.72
CA ASN A 410 -9.84 -0.59 -15.87
C ASN A 410 -10.64 -1.67 -16.63
N LYS A 411 -10.65 -2.90 -16.10
CA LYS A 411 -11.37 -4.03 -16.72
C LYS A 411 -12.28 -4.68 -15.69
N PRO A 412 -13.47 -4.10 -15.47
CA PRO A 412 -14.35 -4.51 -14.41
C PRO A 412 -14.94 -5.91 -14.63
N LEU A 413 -15.11 -6.66 -13.54
CA LEU A 413 -15.88 -7.89 -13.53
C LEU A 413 -17.35 -7.60 -13.85
N MET A 414 -17.95 -8.37 -14.74
CA MET A 414 -19.36 -8.24 -15.07
C MET A 414 -20.25 -8.90 -14.00
N PRO A 415 -21.47 -8.38 -13.74
CA PRO A 415 -22.39 -8.98 -12.79
C PRO A 415 -22.65 -10.48 -13.08
N GLY A 416 -22.56 -11.31 -12.04
CA GLY A 416 -22.77 -12.76 -12.14
C GLY A 416 -21.59 -13.56 -12.69
N ALA A 417 -20.46 -12.92 -13.01
CA ALA A 417 -19.27 -13.59 -13.54
C ALA A 417 -18.30 -14.11 -12.44
N GLY A 418 -18.54 -13.79 -11.16
CA GLY A 418 -17.68 -14.20 -10.05
C GLY A 418 -18.44 -14.38 -8.74
N SER A 419 -17.73 -14.92 -7.75
CA SER A 419 -18.23 -15.19 -6.40
C SER A 419 -17.63 -14.26 -5.34
N THR A 420 -16.97 -13.21 -5.77
CA THR A 420 -16.29 -12.25 -4.88
C THR A 420 -17.26 -11.50 -3.98
N PRO A 421 -16.80 -10.95 -2.84
CA PRO A 421 -17.63 -10.10 -1.98
C PRO A 421 -18.27 -8.93 -2.72
N THR A 422 -17.71 -8.54 -3.85
CA THR A 422 -18.03 -7.34 -4.61
C THR A 422 -18.85 -7.59 -5.87
N LYS A 423 -19.36 -8.74 -6.09
CA LYS A 423 -20.31 -9.17 -7.14
C LYS A 423 -20.16 -8.59 -8.57
N ALA A 424 -19.56 -7.40 -8.73
CA ALA A 424 -19.30 -6.73 -10.01
C ALA A 424 -18.29 -5.59 -9.85
N GLY A 425 -17.72 -5.11 -10.96
CA GLY A 425 -16.77 -4.01 -10.96
C GLY A 425 -15.32 -4.44 -10.82
N SER A 426 -14.41 -3.47 -10.80
CA SER A 426 -13.02 -3.67 -10.47
C SER A 426 -12.82 -3.61 -8.96
N PHE A 427 -11.75 -4.25 -8.51
CA PHE A 427 -11.30 -4.20 -7.13
C PHE A 427 -9.77 -4.06 -7.11
N ALA A 428 -9.30 -3.02 -7.82
CA ALA A 428 -7.88 -2.72 -7.93
C ALA A 428 -7.35 -2.16 -6.61
N MET A 429 -6.60 -2.98 -5.88
CA MET A 429 -6.15 -2.67 -4.51
C MET A 429 -4.63 -2.57 -4.40
N SER A 430 -3.88 -3.14 -5.34
CA SER A 430 -2.46 -3.35 -5.16
C SER A 430 -1.60 -2.10 -5.34
N ALA A 431 -0.53 -1.99 -4.56
CA ALA A 431 0.63 -1.19 -4.93
C ALA A 431 1.25 -1.81 -6.19
N PRO A 432 1.38 -1.05 -7.29
CA PRO A 432 1.88 -1.59 -8.55
C PRO A 432 3.41 -1.70 -8.57
N ALA A 433 3.92 -2.64 -9.39
CA ALA A 433 5.33 -2.74 -9.75
C ALA A 433 5.58 -2.21 -11.17
N TYR A 434 6.85 -1.94 -11.50
CA TYR A 434 7.22 -1.30 -12.76
C TYR A 434 8.34 -2.06 -13.47
N ASP A 435 8.21 -2.22 -14.78
CA ASP A 435 9.30 -2.59 -15.66
C ASP A 435 9.59 -1.44 -16.66
N GLU A 436 10.65 -0.69 -16.39
CA GLU A 436 11.05 0.44 -17.24
C GLU A 436 11.53 0.03 -18.63
N LYS A 437 12.02 -1.20 -18.80
CA LYS A 437 12.55 -1.67 -20.10
C LYS A 437 11.44 -1.82 -21.13
N THR A 438 10.29 -2.31 -20.68
CA THR A 438 9.13 -2.56 -21.54
C THR A 438 8.06 -1.48 -21.43
N HIS A 439 8.19 -0.54 -20.50
CA HIS A 439 7.18 0.45 -20.08
C HIS A 439 5.92 -0.22 -19.52
N ASP A 440 6.09 -1.34 -18.81
CA ASP A 440 5.01 -2.09 -18.23
C ASP A 440 4.80 -1.71 -16.77
N ILE A 441 3.54 -1.71 -16.35
CA ILE A 441 3.10 -1.60 -14.97
C ILE A 441 2.35 -2.89 -14.64
N TRP A 442 2.74 -3.55 -13.55
CA TRP A 442 2.14 -4.77 -13.06
C TRP A 442 1.29 -4.46 -11.85
N PHE A 443 0.05 -4.87 -11.86
CA PHE A 443 -0.86 -4.68 -10.73
C PHE A 443 -1.82 -5.86 -10.59
N THR A 444 -2.48 -5.97 -9.44
CA THR A 444 -3.53 -6.95 -9.21
C THR A 444 -4.87 -6.28 -8.94
N ASP A 445 -5.90 -6.96 -9.38
CA ASP A 445 -7.29 -6.66 -9.09
C ASP A 445 -7.92 -7.83 -8.33
N GLY A 446 -8.56 -7.56 -7.20
CA GLY A 446 -9.13 -8.59 -6.33
C GLY A 446 -10.27 -9.39 -6.95
N ASN A 447 -10.90 -8.87 -7.99
CA ASN A 447 -11.99 -9.52 -8.71
C ASN A 447 -11.54 -10.24 -9.97
N THR A 448 -10.38 -9.89 -10.53
CA THR A 448 -10.01 -10.36 -11.87
C THR A 448 -8.56 -10.85 -11.98
N GLY A 449 -7.68 -10.63 -11.00
CA GLY A 449 -6.33 -11.21 -10.97
C GLY A 449 -5.20 -10.24 -11.31
N PHE A 450 -4.08 -10.78 -11.79
CA PHE A 450 -2.84 -10.07 -12.11
C PHE A 450 -2.84 -9.58 -13.56
N TYR A 451 -2.38 -8.35 -13.78
CA TYR A 451 -2.27 -7.70 -15.09
C TYR A 451 -0.88 -7.15 -15.34
N VAL A 452 -0.44 -7.30 -16.58
CA VAL A 452 0.65 -6.54 -17.18
C VAL A 452 0.04 -5.52 -18.14
N VAL A 453 0.26 -4.23 -17.86
CA VAL A 453 -0.28 -3.12 -18.64
C VAL A 453 0.87 -2.29 -19.18
N ARG A 454 0.94 -2.12 -20.51
CA ARG A 454 1.97 -1.30 -21.18
C ARG A 454 1.45 0.09 -21.49
N LEU A 455 2.22 1.11 -21.14
CA LEU A 455 1.94 2.48 -21.53
C LEU A 455 2.27 2.69 -23.01
N THR A 456 1.39 3.42 -23.72
CA THR A 456 1.65 3.80 -25.12
C THR A 456 2.52 5.05 -25.19
N PRO A 457 3.19 5.30 -26.32
CA PRO A 457 4.01 6.51 -26.49
C PRO A 457 3.24 7.82 -26.28
N HIS A 458 1.92 7.83 -26.50
CA HIS A 458 1.08 9.02 -26.29
C HIS A 458 1.00 9.47 -24.83
N SER A 459 1.20 8.56 -23.87
CA SER A 459 1.30 8.91 -22.44
C SER A 459 2.43 9.91 -22.15
N GLY A 460 3.41 10.04 -23.05
CA GLY A 460 4.60 10.85 -22.85
C GLY A 460 5.58 10.28 -21.79
N ALA A 461 5.29 9.09 -21.24
CA ALA A 461 6.12 8.40 -20.26
C ALA A 461 7.21 7.58 -20.97
N ALA A 462 8.11 8.26 -21.71
CA ALA A 462 9.27 7.61 -22.35
C ALA A 462 10.28 7.09 -21.33
N LYS A 463 10.20 7.56 -20.08
CA LYS A 463 10.95 7.09 -18.92
C LYS A 463 10.03 7.16 -17.70
N PHE A 464 10.27 6.30 -16.72
CA PHE A 464 9.51 6.29 -15.47
C PHE A 464 10.21 7.10 -14.36
N ALA A 465 11.55 7.20 -14.45
CA ALA A 465 12.38 7.98 -13.53
C ALA A 465 13.61 8.60 -14.23
#